data_080d1bb20c3f1f865984cd88f786a813
#
_entry.id   080d1bb20c3f1f865984cd88f786a813
#
_cell.length_a   1.000
_cell.length_b   1.000
_cell.length_c   1.000
_cell.angle_alpha   90.00
_cell.angle_beta   90.00
_cell.angle_gamma   90.00
#
_symmetry.space_group_name_H-M   'P 1'
#
loop_
_entity.id
_entity.type
_entity.pdbx_description
1 polymer ?
#
loop_
_entity_poly.entity_id
_entity_poly.type
_entity_poly.pdbx_seq_one_letter_code
_entity_poly.pdbx_strand_id
1 'polypeptide(L)'
;SFKYMATSLTQNFSKEEFKKNVISNCKSLYRKNIEEANDQEVFQAVSYAVKDIIIDKWIATHKQYEKDDPKMVYYMSMEFLMGRALGNNMINLCAYDEIKEALDELGLDINVIEDQEPDPALGNGGLGRLAACFLDSIANLGLNGDGIGLNYHLGLFKQVFENGKQKEVPNPWIGKDSWLVPTDVAYTINFGEISVVSLSLIHI
;
A
#
# COMPACT_ATOMS: atom_id res chain seq x y z
N SER A 1 5.60 -11.36 22.14
CA SER A 1 5.94 -12.61 21.45
C SER A 1 5.10 -12.71 20.19
N PHE A 2 5.75 -12.83 19.04
CA PHE A 2 5.13 -12.88 17.68
C PHE A 2 3.99 -13.91 17.58
N LYS A 3 4.12 -15.04 18.26
CA LYS A 3 3.10 -16.11 18.33
C LYS A 3 1.80 -15.65 19.00
N TYR A 4 1.88 -14.72 19.95
CA TYR A 4 0.69 -14.22 20.67
C TYR A 4 -0.09 -13.18 19.84
N MET A 5 0.62 -12.37 19.02
CA MET A 5 -0.01 -11.45 18.08
C MET A 5 -0.68 -12.20 16.92
N ALA A 6 -0.02 -13.20 16.35
CA ALA A 6 -0.58 -14.01 15.27
C ALA A 6 -1.88 -14.70 15.68
N THR A 7 -1.94 -15.28 16.89
CA THR A 7 -3.14 -15.98 17.38
C THR A 7 -4.32 -15.04 17.65
N SER A 8 -4.07 -13.75 17.97
CA SER A 8 -5.14 -12.75 18.15
C SER A 8 -5.66 -12.20 16.82
N LEU A 9 -4.90 -12.30 15.75
CA LEU A 9 -5.24 -11.78 14.41
C LEU A 9 -6.17 -12.73 13.65
N THR A 10 -5.92 -14.04 13.76
CA THR A 10 -6.74 -15.07 13.11
C THR A 10 -8.12 -15.26 13.78
N GLN A 11 -8.28 -14.85 15.05
CA GLN A 11 -9.55 -14.98 15.76
C GLN A 11 -10.65 -14.02 15.28
N ASN A 12 -10.33 -12.99 14.48
CA ASN A 12 -11.30 -11.97 14.04
C ASN A 12 -11.49 -11.90 12.51
N PHE A 13 -10.83 -12.75 11.71
CA PHE A 13 -11.04 -12.75 10.27
C PHE A 13 -12.31 -13.55 9.93
N SER A 14 -13.28 -12.88 9.29
CA SER A 14 -14.50 -13.52 8.78
C SER A 14 -14.43 -13.61 7.25
N LYS A 15 -14.29 -14.83 6.74
CA LYS A 15 -14.28 -15.12 5.30
C LYS A 15 -15.55 -14.62 4.61
N GLU A 16 -16.70 -14.80 5.24
CA GLU A 16 -18.00 -14.35 4.72
C GLU A 16 -18.11 -12.83 4.64
N GLU A 17 -17.61 -12.14 5.66
CA GLU A 17 -17.58 -10.67 5.67
C GLU A 17 -16.60 -10.14 4.62
N PHE A 18 -15.44 -10.74 4.51
CA PHE A 18 -14.46 -10.41 3.48
C PHE A 18 -15.04 -10.53 2.07
N LYS A 19 -15.70 -11.66 1.72
CA LYS A 19 -16.37 -11.84 0.44
C LYS A 19 -17.41 -10.76 0.17
N LYS A 20 -18.24 -10.43 1.17
CA LYS A 20 -19.22 -9.35 1.06
C LYS A 20 -18.56 -7.99 0.79
N ASN A 21 -17.45 -7.70 1.45
CA ASN A 21 -16.70 -6.46 1.27
C ASN A 21 -16.10 -6.38 -0.14
N VAL A 22 -15.53 -7.45 -0.67
CA VAL A 22 -15.01 -7.50 -2.04
C VAL A 22 -16.13 -7.21 -3.05
N ILE A 23 -17.27 -7.89 -2.93
CA ILE A 23 -18.44 -7.68 -3.80
C ILE A 23 -18.97 -6.25 -3.68
N SER A 24 -19.07 -5.73 -2.46
CA SER A 24 -19.51 -4.36 -2.19
C SER A 24 -18.56 -3.33 -2.79
N ASN A 25 -17.26 -3.56 -2.72
CA ASN A 25 -16.24 -2.68 -3.29
C ASN A 25 -16.33 -2.65 -4.83
N CYS A 26 -16.54 -3.80 -5.51
CA CYS A 26 -16.79 -3.83 -6.93
C CYS A 26 -17.99 -2.94 -7.32
N LYS A 27 -19.09 -3.05 -6.58
CA LYS A 27 -20.29 -2.25 -6.81
C LYS A 27 -20.08 -0.76 -6.55
N SER A 28 -19.41 -0.42 -5.45
CA SER A 28 -19.23 0.97 -5.03
C SER A 28 -18.26 1.73 -5.94
N LEU A 29 -17.13 1.09 -6.30
CA LEU A 29 -16.07 1.70 -7.09
C LEU A 29 -16.42 1.73 -8.58
N TYR A 30 -16.97 0.62 -9.11
CA TYR A 30 -17.09 0.41 -10.55
C TYR A 30 -18.53 0.27 -11.04
N ARG A 31 -19.51 0.16 -10.15
CA ARG A 31 -20.93 -0.08 -10.49
C ARG A 31 -21.15 -1.35 -11.31
N LYS A 32 -20.36 -2.39 -10.99
CA LYS A 32 -20.37 -3.70 -11.62
C LYS A 32 -20.59 -4.81 -10.61
N ASN A 33 -21.18 -5.91 -11.04
CA ASN A 33 -21.08 -7.16 -10.30
C ASN A 33 -19.68 -7.76 -10.49
N ILE A 34 -19.29 -8.68 -9.62
CA ILE A 34 -17.94 -9.23 -9.62
C ILE A 34 -17.62 -10.00 -10.91
N GLU A 35 -18.63 -10.63 -11.50
CA GLU A 35 -18.53 -11.38 -12.77
C GLU A 35 -18.34 -10.47 -14.00
N GLU A 36 -18.65 -9.18 -13.87
CA GLU A 36 -18.53 -8.17 -14.93
C GLU A 36 -17.24 -7.34 -14.78
N ALA A 37 -16.58 -7.44 -13.61
CA ALA A 37 -15.37 -6.71 -13.33
C ALA A 37 -14.16 -7.37 -14.03
N ASN A 38 -13.25 -6.54 -14.52
CA ASN A 38 -11.97 -7.04 -15.03
C ASN A 38 -10.98 -7.29 -13.88
N ASP A 39 -9.88 -7.96 -14.16
CA ASP A 39 -8.89 -8.36 -13.14
C ASP A 39 -8.33 -7.17 -12.35
N GLN A 40 -8.10 -6.03 -13.00
CA GLN A 40 -7.65 -4.79 -12.33
C GLN A 40 -8.70 -4.22 -11.38
N GLU A 41 -9.98 -4.25 -11.76
CA GLU A 41 -11.09 -3.80 -10.92
C GLU A 41 -11.28 -4.73 -9.73
N VAL A 42 -11.12 -6.04 -9.95
CA VAL A 42 -11.16 -7.05 -8.87
C VAL A 42 -9.98 -6.86 -7.92
N PHE A 43 -8.76 -6.66 -8.45
CA PHE A 43 -7.58 -6.34 -7.63
C PHE A 43 -7.84 -5.15 -6.71
N GLN A 44 -8.39 -4.07 -7.24
CA GLN A 44 -8.72 -2.90 -6.42
C GLN A 44 -9.76 -3.22 -5.33
N ALA A 45 -10.80 -3.95 -5.68
CA ALA A 45 -11.85 -4.33 -4.72
C ALA A 45 -11.31 -5.21 -3.58
N VAL A 46 -10.44 -6.17 -3.91
CA VAL A 46 -9.73 -7.01 -2.92
C VAL A 46 -8.78 -6.19 -2.06
N SER A 47 -8.01 -5.30 -2.68
CA SER A 47 -7.07 -4.43 -1.97
C SER A 47 -7.77 -3.51 -0.98
N TYR A 48 -8.93 -2.96 -1.32
CA TYR A 48 -9.75 -2.19 -0.38
C TYR A 48 -10.26 -3.05 0.78
N ALA A 49 -10.71 -4.28 0.53
CA ALA A 49 -11.16 -5.19 1.59
C ALA A 49 -10.02 -5.57 2.56
N VAL A 50 -8.80 -5.78 2.06
CA VAL A 50 -7.61 -6.00 2.90
C VAL A 50 -7.22 -4.73 3.66
N LYS A 51 -7.28 -3.57 3.00
CA LYS A 51 -6.98 -2.27 3.60
C LYS A 51 -7.89 -1.97 4.78
N ASP A 52 -9.19 -2.29 4.71
CA ASP A 52 -10.12 -2.05 5.81
C ASP A 52 -9.67 -2.75 7.10
N ILE A 53 -9.15 -3.97 6.99
CA ILE A 53 -8.59 -4.71 8.14
C ILE A 53 -7.34 -4.01 8.71
N ILE A 54 -6.51 -3.44 7.84
CA ILE A 54 -5.29 -2.73 8.23
C ILE A 54 -5.63 -1.42 8.93
N ILE A 55 -6.61 -0.67 8.41
CA ILE A 55 -6.99 0.64 8.93
C ILE A 55 -7.45 0.59 10.39
N ASP A 56 -8.20 -0.42 10.79
CA ASP A 56 -8.63 -0.57 12.18
C ASP A 56 -7.42 -0.65 13.13
N LYS A 57 -6.38 -1.37 12.72
CA LYS A 57 -5.14 -1.49 13.50
C LYS A 57 -4.33 -0.19 13.47
N TRP A 58 -4.27 0.47 12.33
CA TRP A 58 -3.62 1.76 12.17
C TRP A 58 -4.25 2.83 13.08
N ILE A 59 -5.58 2.92 13.11
CA ILE A 59 -6.33 3.82 13.99
C ILE A 59 -6.00 3.54 15.47
N ALA A 60 -5.99 2.25 15.86
CA ALA A 60 -5.67 1.86 17.23
C ALA A 60 -4.24 2.25 17.62
N THR A 61 -3.27 2.07 16.71
CA THR A 61 -1.88 2.45 16.90
C THR A 61 -1.73 3.96 17.07
N HIS A 62 -2.38 4.76 16.23
CA HIS A 62 -2.32 6.22 16.32
C HIS A 62 -2.92 6.75 17.61
N LYS A 63 -4.07 6.22 18.05
CA LYS A 63 -4.64 6.56 19.35
C LYS A 63 -3.71 6.21 20.52
N GLN A 64 -2.95 5.12 20.39
CA GLN A 64 -1.95 4.76 21.41
C GLN A 64 -0.76 5.73 21.39
N TYR A 65 -0.31 6.16 20.21
CA TYR A 65 0.74 7.18 20.08
C TYR A 65 0.33 8.51 20.70
N GLU A 66 -0.88 8.97 20.44
CA GLU A 66 -1.43 10.20 21.05
C GLU A 66 -1.46 10.13 22.57
N LYS A 67 -1.77 8.96 23.13
CA LYS A 67 -1.88 8.75 24.57
C LYS A 67 -0.53 8.64 25.26
N ASP A 68 0.40 7.90 24.66
CA ASP A 68 1.66 7.52 25.31
C ASP A 68 2.82 8.47 24.97
N ASP A 69 2.66 9.32 23.95
CA ASP A 69 3.70 10.22 23.41
C ASP A 69 5.07 9.52 23.29
N PRO A 70 5.15 8.37 22.58
CA PRO A 70 6.34 7.56 22.57
C PRO A 70 7.44 8.21 21.73
N LYS A 71 8.68 7.81 21.98
CA LYS A 71 9.78 8.17 21.10
C LYS A 71 9.57 7.56 19.72
N MET A 72 9.59 8.41 18.69
CA MET A 72 9.40 8.02 17.30
C MET A 72 10.73 7.94 16.55
N VAL A 73 10.81 6.99 15.62
CA VAL A 73 11.89 6.87 14.63
C VAL A 73 11.37 7.38 13.29
N TYR A 74 12.04 8.34 12.69
CA TYR A 74 11.71 8.84 11.35
C TYR A 74 12.81 8.41 10.38
N TYR A 75 12.47 7.51 9.45
CA TYR A 75 13.40 7.08 8.41
C TYR A 75 13.19 7.93 7.16
N MET A 76 14.13 8.83 6.89
CA MET A 76 14.09 9.72 5.73
C MET A 76 14.87 9.14 4.57
N SER A 77 14.24 8.98 3.41
CA SER A 77 14.91 8.53 2.19
C SER A 77 14.34 9.21 0.95
N MET A 78 15.19 9.44 -0.04
CA MET A 78 14.77 9.91 -1.36
C MET A 78 14.09 8.80 -2.17
N GLU A 79 14.29 7.54 -1.78
CA GLU A 79 13.76 6.36 -2.48
C GLU A 79 13.22 5.34 -1.48
N PHE A 80 12.10 4.69 -1.85
CA PHE A 80 11.53 3.54 -1.14
C PHE A 80 11.13 2.48 -2.17
N LEU A 81 11.98 1.46 -2.37
CA LEU A 81 11.71 0.35 -3.27
C LEU A 81 10.98 -0.77 -2.52
N MET A 82 9.70 -0.57 -2.27
CA MET A 82 8.89 -1.47 -1.44
C MET A 82 8.53 -2.77 -2.17
N GLY A 83 8.30 -2.72 -3.47
CA GLY A 83 7.73 -3.82 -4.23
C GLY A 83 6.21 -3.92 -4.06
N ARG A 84 5.62 -5.01 -4.58
CA ARG A 84 4.19 -5.32 -4.43
C ARG A 84 3.85 -5.59 -2.97
N ALA A 85 2.71 -5.11 -2.50
CA ALA A 85 2.34 -5.09 -1.10
C ALA A 85 1.17 -6.03 -0.75
N LEU A 86 0.27 -6.34 -1.69
CA LEU A 86 -0.97 -7.08 -1.39
C LEU A 86 -0.67 -8.44 -0.73
N GLY A 87 0.10 -9.29 -1.36
CA GLY A 87 0.44 -10.62 -0.83
C GLY A 87 1.19 -10.54 0.49
N ASN A 88 2.17 -9.62 0.58
CA ASN A 88 2.91 -9.39 1.83
C ASN A 88 1.99 -8.95 2.98
N ASN A 89 1.03 -8.07 2.72
CA ASN A 89 0.06 -7.62 3.73
C ASN A 89 -0.86 -8.75 4.18
N MET A 90 -1.34 -9.59 3.26
CA MET A 90 -2.15 -10.78 3.61
C MET A 90 -1.38 -11.76 4.50
N ILE A 91 -0.09 -11.99 4.21
CA ILE A 91 0.79 -12.83 5.03
C ILE A 91 1.00 -12.21 6.42
N ASN A 92 1.29 -10.91 6.50
CA ASN A 92 1.48 -10.21 7.76
C ASN A 92 0.21 -10.14 8.62
N LEU A 93 -0.96 -10.14 8.00
CA LEU A 93 -2.25 -10.29 8.67
C LEU A 93 -2.52 -11.72 9.14
N CYS A 94 -1.68 -12.70 8.77
CA CYS A 94 -1.88 -14.13 9.00
C CYS A 94 -3.23 -14.63 8.43
N ALA A 95 -3.67 -14.06 7.31
CA ALA A 95 -4.96 -14.34 6.69
C ALA A 95 -4.85 -14.75 5.21
N TYR A 96 -3.64 -15.05 4.73
CA TYR A 96 -3.41 -15.35 3.31
C TYR A 96 -4.22 -16.57 2.83
N ASP A 97 -4.19 -17.66 3.59
CA ASP A 97 -4.88 -18.89 3.21
C ASP A 97 -6.41 -18.72 3.24
N GLU A 98 -6.95 -18.05 4.25
CA GLU A 98 -8.38 -17.76 4.37
C GLU A 98 -8.87 -16.79 3.29
N ILE A 99 -8.07 -15.78 2.93
CA ILE A 99 -8.38 -14.88 1.83
C ILE A 99 -8.34 -15.62 0.50
N LYS A 100 -7.33 -16.47 0.28
CA LYS A 100 -7.24 -17.31 -0.91
C LYS A 100 -8.47 -18.19 -1.05
N GLU A 101 -8.88 -18.90 0.01
CA GLU A 101 -10.12 -19.70 -0.01
C GLU A 101 -11.36 -18.86 -0.32
N ALA A 102 -11.46 -17.66 0.26
CA ALA A 102 -12.59 -16.75 0.01
C ALA A 102 -12.65 -16.33 -1.47
N LEU A 103 -11.50 -16.08 -2.09
CA LEU A 103 -11.40 -15.73 -3.51
C LEU A 103 -11.71 -16.92 -4.40
N ASP A 104 -11.20 -18.13 -4.08
CA ASP A 104 -11.49 -19.37 -4.79
C ASP A 104 -13.03 -19.65 -4.78
N GLU A 105 -13.73 -19.41 -3.66
CA GLU A 105 -15.18 -19.54 -3.57
C GLU A 105 -15.95 -18.50 -4.43
N LEU A 106 -15.34 -17.37 -4.73
CA LEU A 106 -15.87 -16.37 -5.67
C LEU A 106 -15.48 -16.66 -7.13
N GLY A 107 -14.73 -17.73 -7.39
CA GLY A 107 -14.23 -18.09 -8.71
C GLY A 107 -13.05 -17.23 -9.19
N LEU A 108 -12.30 -16.64 -8.27
CA LEU A 108 -11.18 -15.74 -8.53
C LEU A 108 -9.84 -16.41 -8.19
N ASP A 109 -8.85 -16.27 -9.07
CA ASP A 109 -7.49 -16.74 -8.83
C ASP A 109 -6.64 -15.63 -8.19
N ILE A 110 -6.16 -15.88 -6.97
CA ILE A 110 -5.31 -14.94 -6.22
C ILE A 110 -4.05 -14.54 -6.98
N ASN A 111 -3.45 -15.46 -7.76
CA ASN A 111 -2.24 -15.18 -8.52
C ASN A 111 -2.52 -14.17 -9.64
N VAL A 112 -3.66 -14.30 -10.33
CA VAL A 112 -4.09 -13.35 -11.35
C VAL A 112 -4.35 -11.98 -10.74
N ILE A 113 -4.93 -11.94 -9.53
CA ILE A 113 -5.19 -10.69 -8.80
C ILE A 113 -3.89 -10.02 -8.37
N GLU A 114 -2.97 -10.76 -7.75
CA GLU A 114 -1.66 -10.21 -7.32
C GLU A 114 -0.83 -9.68 -8.50
N ASP A 115 -0.96 -10.30 -9.68
CA ASP A 115 -0.26 -9.85 -10.90
C ASP A 115 -0.77 -8.51 -11.44
N GLN A 116 -1.94 -8.05 -11.01
CA GLN A 116 -2.46 -6.73 -11.40
C GLN A 116 -1.80 -5.59 -10.63
N GLU A 117 -1.12 -5.87 -9.51
CA GLU A 117 -0.48 -4.83 -8.69
C GLU A 117 0.74 -4.23 -9.41
N PRO A 118 0.73 -2.93 -9.73
CA PRO A 118 1.89 -2.27 -10.32
C PRO A 118 2.97 -2.05 -9.25
N ASP A 119 4.24 -2.20 -9.63
CA ASP A 119 5.34 -1.82 -8.77
C ASP A 119 5.35 -0.30 -8.57
N PRO A 120 5.44 0.21 -7.34
CA PRO A 120 5.58 1.65 -7.11
C PRO A 120 6.93 2.15 -7.64
N ALA A 121 6.89 3.26 -8.38
CA ALA A 121 8.07 3.84 -9.02
C ALA A 121 8.85 4.81 -8.11
N LEU A 122 8.99 4.45 -6.83
CA LEU A 122 9.63 5.27 -5.78
C LEU A 122 11.08 4.88 -5.50
N GLY A 123 11.64 3.91 -6.19
CA GLY A 123 12.99 3.45 -5.96
C GLY A 123 13.61 2.83 -7.21
N ASN A 124 14.95 2.79 -7.25
CA ASN A 124 15.71 2.33 -8.40
C ASN A 124 16.73 1.23 -8.06
N GLY A 125 17.19 1.17 -6.82
CA GLY A 125 18.27 0.24 -6.46
C GLY A 125 18.50 0.10 -4.96
N GLY A 126 19.77 -0.02 -4.59
CA GLY A 126 20.18 -0.33 -3.21
C GLY A 126 19.71 0.67 -2.17
N LEU A 127 19.70 1.97 -2.47
CA LEU A 127 19.23 3.01 -1.57
C LEU A 127 17.75 2.79 -1.20
N GLY A 128 16.90 2.63 -2.21
CA GLY A 128 15.47 2.41 -2.03
C GLY A 128 15.16 1.07 -1.37
N ARG A 129 15.89 0.01 -1.71
CA ARG A 129 15.69 -1.30 -1.07
C ARG A 129 16.14 -1.32 0.38
N LEU A 130 17.23 -0.62 0.71
CA LEU A 130 17.67 -0.46 2.10
C LEU A 130 16.60 0.21 2.96
N ALA A 131 15.98 1.28 2.45
CA ALA A 131 14.87 1.95 3.12
C ALA A 131 13.69 0.99 3.39
N ALA A 132 13.28 0.19 2.39
CA ALA A 132 12.25 -0.82 2.54
C ALA A 132 12.60 -1.86 3.61
N CYS A 133 13.83 -2.40 3.61
CA CYS A 133 14.28 -3.36 4.61
C CYS A 133 14.35 -2.77 6.02
N PHE A 134 14.70 -1.49 6.16
CA PHE A 134 14.71 -0.84 7.47
C PHE A 134 13.30 -0.58 8.01
N LEU A 135 12.34 -0.23 7.16
CA LEU A 135 10.93 -0.13 7.60
C LEU A 135 10.40 -1.49 8.09
N ASP A 136 10.70 -2.57 7.37
CA ASP A 136 10.39 -3.93 7.83
C ASP A 136 11.03 -4.25 9.18
N SER A 137 12.30 -3.87 9.36
CA SER A 137 13.02 -4.09 10.62
C SER A 137 12.43 -3.29 11.78
N ILE A 138 12.06 -2.03 11.54
CA ILE A 138 11.39 -1.16 12.54
C ILE A 138 10.09 -1.81 12.99
N ALA A 139 9.27 -2.26 12.04
CA ALA A 139 8.00 -2.94 12.33
C ALA A 139 8.21 -4.26 13.08
N ASN A 140 9.16 -5.09 12.64
CA ASN A 140 9.43 -6.40 13.25
C ASN A 140 10.00 -6.29 14.68
N LEU A 141 10.74 -5.24 14.96
CA LEU A 141 11.27 -4.96 16.31
C LEU A 141 10.25 -4.28 17.22
N GLY A 142 9.05 -3.95 16.73
CA GLY A 142 8.02 -3.25 17.48
C GLY A 142 8.41 -1.81 17.85
N LEU A 143 9.26 -1.19 17.05
CA LEU A 143 9.62 0.21 17.21
C LEU A 143 8.55 1.10 16.58
N ASN A 144 8.32 2.27 17.20
CA ASN A 144 7.41 3.26 16.64
C ASN A 144 8.16 4.06 15.58
N GLY A 145 7.70 4.01 14.32
CA GLY A 145 8.44 4.68 13.26
C GLY A 145 7.65 4.90 12.00
N ASP A 146 8.01 5.98 11.30
CA ASP A 146 7.45 6.39 10.02
C ASP A 146 8.53 6.54 8.97
N GLY A 147 8.20 6.16 7.72
CA GLY A 147 9.00 6.49 6.54
C GLY A 147 8.61 7.86 5.99
N ILE A 148 9.59 8.69 5.71
CA ILE A 148 9.38 10.01 5.10
C ILE A 148 10.14 10.07 3.79
N GLY A 149 9.44 10.33 2.70
CA GLY A 149 10.00 10.39 1.35
C GLY A 149 9.41 11.49 0.50
N LEU A 150 9.78 11.48 -0.77
CA LEU A 150 9.29 12.40 -1.79
C LEU A 150 8.22 11.72 -2.65
N ASN A 151 7.14 12.45 -2.89
CA ASN A 151 6.11 12.02 -3.82
C ASN A 151 6.46 12.52 -5.24
N TYR A 152 7.28 11.74 -5.95
CA TYR A 152 7.68 12.10 -7.32
C TYR A 152 6.46 12.06 -8.25
N HIS A 153 6.24 13.15 -8.99
CA HIS A 153 5.16 13.24 -9.96
C HIS A 153 5.30 12.23 -11.11
N LEU A 154 6.52 12.01 -11.56
CA LEU A 154 6.87 10.99 -12.54
C LEU A 154 7.81 9.99 -11.89
N GLY A 155 7.52 8.70 -12.06
CA GLY A 155 8.40 7.63 -11.63
C GLY A 155 9.56 7.40 -12.59
N LEU A 156 10.20 6.22 -12.51
CA LEU A 156 11.18 5.78 -13.49
C LEU A 156 10.52 5.75 -14.88
N PHE A 157 11.32 6.01 -15.93
CA PHE A 157 10.82 5.96 -17.30
C PHE A 157 10.17 4.62 -17.62
N LYS A 158 8.95 4.68 -18.17
CA LYS A 158 8.32 3.49 -18.71
C LYS A 158 8.97 3.10 -20.02
N GLN A 159 9.37 1.84 -20.14
CA GLN A 159 9.95 1.29 -21.36
C GLN A 159 8.84 0.80 -22.29
N VAL A 160 8.81 1.27 -23.52
CA VAL A 160 7.87 0.83 -24.55
C VAL A 160 8.61 0.45 -25.83
N PHE A 161 7.99 -0.34 -26.69
CA PHE A 161 8.50 -0.63 -28.02
C PHE A 161 7.75 0.18 -29.07
N GLU A 162 8.50 0.93 -29.87
CA GLU A 162 7.97 1.70 -31.00
C GLU A 162 8.80 1.40 -32.25
N ASN A 163 8.15 0.93 -33.31
CA ASN A 163 8.79 0.52 -34.58
C ASN A 163 9.95 -0.49 -34.37
N GLY A 164 9.78 -1.45 -33.46
CA GLY A 164 10.78 -2.47 -33.16
C GLY A 164 11.99 -1.98 -32.34
N LYS A 165 11.96 -0.75 -31.82
CA LYS A 165 13.00 -0.17 -30.98
C LYS A 165 12.45 0.15 -29.60
N GLN A 166 13.28 -0.04 -28.59
CA GLN A 166 13.00 0.39 -27.23
C GLN A 166 12.99 1.92 -27.16
N LYS A 167 12.00 2.45 -26.42
CA LYS A 167 11.84 3.89 -26.21
C LYS A 167 11.39 4.14 -24.77
N GLU A 168 11.98 5.15 -24.14
CA GLU A 168 11.58 5.64 -22.82
C GLU A 168 10.47 6.68 -22.98
N VAL A 169 9.44 6.54 -22.14
CA VAL A 169 8.36 7.51 -22.04
C VAL A 169 8.10 7.89 -20.59
N PRO A 170 7.53 9.08 -20.30
CA PRO A 170 7.15 9.46 -18.94
C PRO A 170 6.23 8.42 -18.31
N ASN A 171 6.42 8.14 -17.03
CA ASN A 171 5.60 7.22 -16.26
C ASN A 171 4.83 7.97 -15.18
N PRO A 172 3.59 8.42 -15.45
CA PRO A 172 2.70 8.98 -14.44
C PRO A 172 2.15 7.84 -13.58
N TRP A 173 2.94 7.36 -12.64
CA TRP A 173 2.64 6.19 -11.82
C TRP A 173 1.57 6.44 -10.74
N ILE A 174 1.30 7.73 -10.41
CA ILE A 174 0.25 8.10 -9.47
C ILE A 174 -1.07 8.18 -10.25
N GLY A 175 -1.88 7.14 -10.10
CA GLY A 175 -3.21 7.07 -10.70
C GLY A 175 -4.29 7.79 -9.89
N LYS A 176 -5.50 7.82 -10.43
CA LYS A 176 -6.69 8.31 -9.71
C LYS A 176 -7.03 7.47 -8.47
N ASP A 177 -6.62 6.21 -8.47
CA ASP A 177 -6.82 5.24 -7.40
C ASP A 177 -5.61 5.17 -6.46
N SER A 178 -4.85 6.28 -6.36
CA SER A 178 -3.71 6.34 -5.46
C SER A 178 -4.16 6.24 -4.00
N TRP A 179 -3.39 5.50 -3.21
CA TRP A 179 -3.59 5.33 -1.77
C TRP A 179 -3.13 6.53 -0.95
N LEU A 180 -2.76 7.64 -1.61
CA LEU A 180 -2.25 8.85 -1.00
C LEU A 180 -3.41 9.73 -0.54
N VAL A 181 -3.40 10.08 0.74
CA VAL A 181 -4.40 10.97 1.35
C VAL A 181 -3.73 12.32 1.65
N PRO A 182 -4.24 13.44 1.08
CA PRO A 182 -3.73 14.77 1.43
C PRO A 182 -3.95 15.09 2.90
N THR A 183 -3.01 15.79 3.50
CA THR A 183 -3.14 16.36 4.85
C THR A 183 -3.23 17.88 4.80
N ASP A 184 -3.63 18.51 5.91
CA ASP A 184 -3.65 19.97 6.04
C ASP A 184 -2.27 20.56 6.36
N VAL A 185 -1.22 19.72 6.38
CA VAL A 185 0.13 20.14 6.73
C VAL A 185 0.85 20.66 5.49
N ALA A 186 1.32 21.90 5.55
CA ALA A 186 2.09 22.53 4.51
C ALA A 186 3.29 23.27 5.12
N TYR A 187 4.44 23.17 4.46
CA TYR A 187 5.67 23.89 4.85
C TYR A 187 6.19 24.73 3.69
N THR A 188 6.56 25.97 3.97
CA THR A 188 7.30 26.81 3.03
C THR A 188 8.79 26.59 3.23
N ILE A 189 9.49 26.19 2.19
CA ILE A 189 10.93 25.95 2.18
C ILE A 189 11.59 27.01 1.29
N ASN A 190 12.53 27.75 1.86
CA ASN A 190 13.23 28.84 1.18
C ASN A 190 14.59 28.35 0.65
N PHE A 191 14.79 28.47 -0.65
CA PHE A 191 16.05 28.19 -1.35
C PHE A 191 16.65 29.50 -1.88
N GLY A 192 17.25 30.29 -1.00
CA GLY A 192 17.74 31.63 -1.38
C GLY A 192 16.59 32.54 -1.85
N GLU A 193 16.56 32.85 -3.14
CA GLU A 193 15.53 33.73 -3.73
C GLU A 193 14.24 32.99 -4.12
N ILE A 194 14.22 31.67 -4.04
CA ILE A 194 13.08 30.84 -4.44
C ILE A 194 12.46 30.21 -3.20
N SER A 195 11.14 30.30 -3.07
CA SER A 195 10.36 29.62 -2.04
C SER A 195 9.45 28.58 -2.67
N VAL A 196 9.41 27.39 -2.06
CA VAL A 196 8.56 26.27 -2.48
C VAL A 196 7.67 25.85 -1.33
N VAL A 197 6.39 25.64 -1.62
CA VAL A 197 5.45 25.08 -0.64
C VAL A 197 5.42 23.57 -0.81
N SER A 198 5.79 22.85 0.25
CA SER A 198 5.68 21.38 0.33
C SER A 198 4.36 21.01 1.00
N LEU A 199 3.58 20.15 0.36
CA LEU A 199 2.33 19.61 0.88
C LEU A 199 2.57 18.18 1.40
N SER A 200 1.98 17.84 2.54
CA SER A 200 2.09 16.52 3.13
C SER A 200 0.99 15.59 2.61
N LEU A 201 1.38 14.35 2.35
CA LEU A 201 0.51 13.25 1.98
C LEU A 201 0.81 12.06 2.91
N ILE A 202 -0.22 11.27 3.23
CA ILE A 202 -0.08 10.02 3.98
C ILE A 202 -0.43 8.85 3.06
N HIS A 203 0.42 7.83 3.07
CA HIS A 203 0.17 6.52 2.49
C HIS A 203 0.02 5.50 3.63
N ILE A 204 -1.08 4.76 3.60
CA ILE A 204 -1.38 3.73 4.60
C ILE A 204 -1.26 2.35 3.95
#